data_10316053ae257ad223189bbe5c444fa7
#
_entry.id   10316053ae257ad223189bbe5c444fa7
#
_cell.length_a   1.000
_cell.length_b   1.000
_cell.length_c   1.000
_cell.angle_alpha   90.00
_cell.angle_beta   90.00
_cell.angle_gamma   90.00
#
_symmetry.space_group_name_H-M   'P 1'
#
loop_
_entity.id
_entity.type
_entity.pdbx_description
1 polymer ?
#
loop_
_entity_poly.entity_id
_entity_poly.type
_entity_poly.pdbx_seq_one_letter_code
_entity_poly.pdbx_strand_id
1 'polypeptide(L)'
;MSNQRQGSELTIVQDTQRELLAFEKSLISVFGMLGLPQENILVKVQERGKVFKNIEEVVGLLTPETKAHSVYVSKFLAAAAAGLFDASLNYLWDETVLELRKRVVMYDINYFYDQAINSEDRRKKFKDESDLIKLDDSELIEGARQIDLISGVGFKHLDYIKYMRNWASAAHPNQNELTGLQLISWLETCIKEVISLPLSSVAIEIKKLLVNIKKTEITKEYAESIVPFFIDLPQDRAGTLLSGLFGLYYKEDTSPQIIDNINLLAPKLWAVAPDETKENIGIKYAKFKKNSDIVEEQSSRKFLELVGGLSFIPDELKIVEIDTAMKNLLQAHRAPLNNFYHEPAFARALDDLIGTTGFKPEKLHKTYVIGLVEVFLTNGNGVAWNAEPIYIELIKKFDSTQTLHAILSFNDQRIASKLQFPLCKSKFLEMLDMLEKKVTSKPLLDLINEIRKNENGDFSLLNKLSNIKQKMDELSKLYK
;
A
#
# COMPACT_ATOMS: atom_id res chain seq x y z
N MET A 1 28.00 50.50 -7.42
CA MET A 1 28.44 49.22 -6.76
C MET A 1 28.35 48.00 -7.65
N SER A 2 27.51 47.94 -8.69
CA SER A 2 27.36 46.76 -9.59
C SER A 2 28.56 46.53 -10.53
N ASN A 3 29.17 47.59 -11.08
CA ASN A 3 30.29 47.45 -12.02
C ASN A 3 31.65 47.01 -11.38
N GLN A 4 31.89 47.26 -10.10
CA GLN A 4 33.08 46.78 -9.41
C GLN A 4 33.00 45.28 -9.06
N ARG A 5 31.82 44.74 -8.75
CA ARG A 5 31.63 43.29 -8.53
C ARG A 5 31.83 42.49 -9.82
N GLN A 6 31.26 42.96 -10.95
CA GLN A 6 31.43 42.27 -12.24
C GLN A 6 32.92 42.26 -12.70
N GLY A 7 33.68 43.33 -12.45
CA GLY A 7 35.08 43.35 -12.76
C GLY A 7 35.94 42.38 -11.92
N SER A 8 35.65 42.23 -10.64
CA SER A 8 36.32 41.26 -9.76
C SER A 8 35.98 39.81 -10.06
N GLU A 9 34.73 39.50 -10.39
CA GLU A 9 34.29 38.15 -10.79
C GLU A 9 34.95 37.69 -12.10
N LEU A 10 35.02 38.54 -13.10
CA LEU A 10 35.72 38.25 -14.37
C LEU A 10 37.19 37.97 -14.18
N THR A 11 37.84 38.67 -13.27
CA THR A 11 39.29 38.47 -12.95
C THR A 11 39.52 37.12 -12.24
N ILE A 12 38.69 36.77 -11.27
CA ILE A 12 38.78 35.47 -10.55
C ILE A 12 38.60 34.31 -11.52
N VAL A 13 37.60 34.38 -12.41
CA VAL A 13 37.33 33.33 -13.39
C VAL A 13 38.49 33.16 -14.38
N GLN A 14 39.12 34.24 -14.84
CA GLN A 14 40.29 34.18 -15.72
C GLN A 14 41.51 33.59 -15.03
N ASP A 15 41.79 33.96 -13.78
CA ASP A 15 42.90 33.43 -13.00
C ASP A 15 42.69 31.93 -12.74
N THR A 16 41.48 31.49 -12.36
CA THR A 16 41.18 30.07 -12.16
C THR A 16 41.35 29.24 -13.45
N GLN A 17 40.91 29.74 -14.59
CA GLN A 17 41.15 29.05 -15.88
C GLN A 17 42.64 28.93 -16.23
N ARG A 18 43.43 29.95 -15.95
CA ARG A 18 44.88 29.94 -16.18
C ARG A 18 45.57 28.89 -15.30
N GLU A 19 45.17 28.78 -14.03
CA GLU A 19 45.72 27.78 -13.10
C GLU A 19 45.35 26.36 -13.51
N LEU A 20 44.10 26.13 -13.90
CA LEU A 20 43.63 24.84 -14.42
C LEU A 20 44.38 24.40 -15.68
N LEU A 21 44.68 25.33 -16.60
CA LEU A 21 45.47 25.07 -17.79
C LEU A 21 46.92 24.72 -17.45
N ALA A 22 47.54 25.40 -16.47
CA ALA A 22 48.89 25.09 -16.02
C ALA A 22 48.97 23.69 -15.40
N PHE A 23 47.98 23.33 -14.55
CA PHE A 23 47.86 22.01 -13.93
C PHE A 23 47.70 20.92 -15.00
N GLU A 24 46.81 21.11 -15.98
CA GLU A 24 46.59 20.17 -17.09
C GLU A 24 47.89 19.91 -17.88
N LYS A 25 48.62 20.98 -18.27
CA LYS A 25 49.89 20.84 -18.98
C LYS A 25 50.93 20.02 -18.21
N SER A 26 51.02 20.26 -16.88
CA SER A 26 51.91 19.50 -16.02
C SER A 26 51.51 18.02 -15.96
N LEU A 27 50.24 17.71 -15.84
CA LEU A 27 49.73 16.35 -15.74
C LEU A 27 49.92 15.58 -17.07
N ILE A 28 49.57 16.17 -18.20
CA ILE A 28 49.78 15.61 -19.53
C ILE A 28 51.27 15.36 -19.81
N SER A 29 52.16 16.26 -19.37
CA SER A 29 53.62 16.06 -19.47
C SER A 29 54.08 14.81 -18.71
N VAL A 30 53.55 14.56 -17.49
CA VAL A 30 53.81 13.34 -16.74
C VAL A 30 53.34 12.10 -17.48
N PHE A 31 52.12 12.13 -18.07
CA PHE A 31 51.61 11.00 -18.86
C PHE A 31 52.53 10.69 -20.04
N GLY A 32 53.01 11.71 -20.74
CA GLY A 32 53.98 11.54 -21.84
C GLY A 32 55.31 10.93 -21.40
N MET A 33 55.86 11.36 -20.25
CA MET A 33 57.09 10.79 -19.68
C MET A 33 56.91 9.28 -19.30
N LEU A 34 55.67 8.89 -18.92
CA LEU A 34 55.34 7.52 -18.55
C LEU A 34 54.85 6.66 -19.74
N GLY A 35 54.78 7.22 -20.94
CA GLY A 35 54.30 6.53 -22.13
C GLY A 35 52.77 6.25 -22.11
N LEU A 36 52.00 6.99 -21.29
CA LEU A 36 50.56 6.87 -21.18
C LEU A 36 49.82 7.72 -22.24
N PRO A 37 48.58 7.40 -22.60
CA PRO A 37 47.76 8.24 -23.47
C PRO A 37 47.65 9.67 -22.96
N GLN A 38 47.61 10.64 -23.87
CA GLN A 38 47.60 12.08 -23.54
C GLN A 38 46.37 12.80 -24.07
N GLU A 39 45.57 12.15 -24.95
CA GLU A 39 44.39 12.74 -25.59
C GLU A 39 43.11 12.15 -25.02
N ASN A 40 42.03 12.96 -24.98
CA ASN A 40 40.68 12.58 -24.53
C ASN A 40 40.62 12.02 -23.10
N ILE A 41 41.50 12.43 -22.21
CA ILE A 41 41.56 11.98 -20.81
C ILE A 41 40.80 12.93 -19.91
N LEU A 42 40.99 14.24 -20.14
CA LEU A 42 40.47 15.30 -19.27
C LEU A 42 39.42 16.13 -20.01
N VAL A 43 38.39 16.52 -19.30
CA VAL A 43 37.37 17.44 -19.81
C VAL A 43 37.95 18.82 -20.05
N LYS A 44 37.51 19.51 -21.12
CA LYS A 44 38.00 20.83 -21.52
C LYS A 44 37.97 21.85 -20.38
N VAL A 45 39.01 22.69 -20.28
CA VAL A 45 39.15 23.72 -19.21
C VAL A 45 37.94 24.66 -19.15
N GLN A 46 37.32 24.96 -20.29
CA GLN A 46 36.14 25.81 -20.34
C GLN A 46 34.98 25.20 -19.56
N GLU A 47 34.76 23.87 -19.64
CA GLU A 47 33.72 23.17 -18.87
C GLU A 47 34.03 23.14 -17.36
N ARG A 48 35.31 22.92 -16.99
CA ARG A 48 35.76 23.00 -15.60
C ARG A 48 35.53 24.40 -15.03
N GLY A 49 35.86 25.44 -15.80
CA GLY A 49 35.65 26.84 -15.42
C GLY A 49 34.17 27.15 -15.12
N LYS A 50 33.21 26.50 -15.79
CA LYS A 50 31.76 26.62 -15.47
C LYS A 50 31.43 26.08 -14.08
N VAL A 51 32.10 24.99 -13.66
CA VAL A 51 31.93 24.44 -12.30
C VAL A 51 32.40 25.47 -11.28
N PHE A 52 33.60 25.98 -11.41
CA PHE A 52 34.19 26.92 -10.44
C PHE A 52 33.48 28.26 -10.39
N LYS A 53 32.92 28.71 -11.50
CA LYS A 53 32.14 29.96 -11.54
C LYS A 53 30.86 29.89 -10.68
N ASN A 54 30.25 28.71 -10.56
CA ASN A 54 28.94 28.55 -9.89
C ASN A 54 29.03 27.83 -8.54
N ILE A 55 30.22 27.32 -8.16
CA ILE A 55 30.34 26.44 -6.99
C ILE A 55 30.09 27.15 -5.66
N GLU A 56 30.48 28.41 -5.54
CA GLU A 56 30.31 29.16 -4.29
C GLU A 56 28.83 29.31 -3.91
N GLU A 57 28.02 29.64 -4.91
CA GLU A 57 26.56 29.74 -4.73
C GLU A 57 25.95 28.41 -4.30
N VAL A 58 26.30 27.31 -4.98
CA VAL A 58 25.72 25.98 -4.74
C VAL A 58 26.20 25.41 -3.41
N VAL A 59 27.48 25.46 -3.09
CA VAL A 59 28.02 25.02 -1.79
C VAL A 59 27.56 25.95 -0.66
N GLY A 60 27.20 27.19 -0.98
CA GLY A 60 26.56 28.13 -0.06
C GLY A 60 25.26 27.61 0.55
N LEU A 61 24.54 26.69 -0.13
CA LEU A 61 23.32 26.06 0.36
C LEU A 61 23.53 25.04 1.50
N LEU A 62 24.78 24.59 1.70
CA LEU A 62 25.13 23.69 2.81
C LEU A 62 25.27 24.48 4.12
N THR A 63 24.83 23.88 5.23
CA THR A 63 25.09 24.43 6.56
C THR A 63 26.59 24.39 6.91
N PRO A 64 27.10 25.23 7.81
CA PRO A 64 28.50 25.15 8.25
C PRO A 64 28.91 23.77 8.77
N GLU A 65 28.03 23.11 9.53
CA GLU A 65 28.27 21.77 10.07
C GLU A 65 28.38 20.74 8.93
N THR A 66 27.46 20.77 7.96
CA THR A 66 27.48 19.86 6.81
C THR A 66 28.76 20.08 5.99
N LYS A 67 29.12 21.34 5.69
CA LYS A 67 30.38 21.69 4.97
C LYS A 67 31.60 21.09 5.63
N ALA A 68 31.70 21.18 6.97
CA ALA A 68 32.88 20.72 7.73
C ALA A 68 33.08 19.20 7.63
N HIS A 69 32.04 18.44 7.31
CA HIS A 69 32.06 16.96 7.26
C HIS A 69 31.91 16.38 5.86
N SER A 70 31.62 17.20 4.83
CA SER A 70 31.38 16.76 3.45
C SER A 70 32.66 16.47 2.69
N VAL A 71 33.35 15.40 3.05
CA VAL A 71 34.61 14.97 2.43
C VAL A 71 34.42 14.67 0.94
N TYR A 72 33.30 14.06 0.56
CA TYR A 72 33.05 13.73 -0.84
C TYR A 72 32.70 14.95 -1.70
N VAL A 73 32.16 16.04 -1.14
CA VAL A 73 32.02 17.30 -1.86
C VAL A 73 33.42 17.89 -2.16
N SER A 74 34.38 17.80 -1.24
CA SER A 74 35.77 18.20 -1.51
C SER A 74 36.40 17.33 -2.60
N LYS A 75 36.16 16.01 -2.61
CA LYS A 75 36.66 15.12 -3.67
C LYS A 75 35.98 15.40 -5.02
N PHE A 76 34.68 15.71 -5.01
CA PHE A 76 33.95 16.16 -6.20
C PHE A 76 34.65 17.37 -6.85
N LEU A 77 34.97 18.38 -6.05
CA LEU A 77 35.69 19.59 -6.54
C LEU A 77 37.09 19.27 -7.06
N ALA A 78 37.85 18.46 -6.35
CA ALA A 78 39.17 18.06 -6.76
C ALA A 78 39.17 17.30 -8.10
N ALA A 79 38.23 16.37 -8.28
CA ALA A 79 38.05 15.64 -9.52
C ALA A 79 37.58 16.56 -10.68
N ALA A 80 36.66 17.50 -10.40
CA ALA A 80 36.23 18.50 -11.38
C ALA A 80 37.38 19.41 -11.83
N ALA A 81 38.24 19.84 -10.90
CA ALA A 81 39.43 20.60 -11.20
C ALA A 81 40.39 19.81 -12.10
N ALA A 82 40.58 18.54 -11.78
CA ALA A 82 41.45 17.66 -12.60
C ALA A 82 40.84 17.37 -13.99
N GLY A 83 39.56 17.64 -14.23
CA GLY A 83 38.85 17.32 -15.47
C GLY A 83 38.34 15.90 -15.56
N LEU A 84 38.15 15.25 -14.42
CA LEU A 84 37.59 13.88 -14.26
C LEU A 84 36.14 13.98 -13.80
N PHE A 85 35.21 14.33 -14.75
CA PHE A 85 33.83 14.61 -14.46
C PHE A 85 33.02 13.35 -14.07
N ASP A 86 33.39 12.22 -14.59
CA ASP A 86 32.86 10.90 -14.20
C ASP A 86 33.19 10.58 -12.74
N ALA A 87 34.44 10.81 -12.32
CA ALA A 87 34.87 10.67 -10.92
C ALA A 87 34.15 11.70 -10.01
N SER A 88 33.98 12.95 -10.49
CA SER A 88 33.22 13.96 -9.76
C SER A 88 31.79 13.49 -9.50
N LEU A 89 31.11 12.99 -10.51
CA LEU A 89 29.73 12.49 -10.37
C LEU A 89 29.64 11.29 -9.42
N ASN A 90 30.63 10.41 -9.42
CA ASN A 90 30.71 9.32 -8.44
C ASN A 90 30.84 9.86 -7.00
N TYR A 91 31.73 10.81 -6.74
CA TYR A 91 31.87 11.41 -5.41
C TYR A 91 30.63 12.18 -4.95
N LEU A 92 29.92 12.86 -5.86
CA LEU A 92 28.64 13.48 -5.56
C LEU A 92 27.62 12.43 -5.11
N TRP A 93 27.57 11.31 -5.83
CA TRP A 93 26.65 10.22 -5.50
C TRP A 93 26.99 9.58 -4.15
N ASP A 94 28.26 9.38 -3.86
CA ASP A 94 28.71 8.83 -2.57
C ASP A 94 28.29 9.74 -1.40
N GLU A 95 28.41 11.07 -1.53
CA GLU A 95 27.94 12.01 -0.50
C GLU A 95 26.42 11.91 -0.34
N THR A 96 25.68 11.85 -1.45
CA THR A 96 24.23 11.79 -1.45
C THR A 96 23.72 10.52 -0.77
N VAL A 97 24.31 9.37 -1.09
CA VAL A 97 23.95 8.07 -0.50
C VAL A 97 24.31 8.04 0.99
N LEU A 98 25.47 8.57 1.37
CA LEU A 98 25.91 8.64 2.76
C LEU A 98 24.93 9.47 3.61
N GLU A 99 24.56 10.66 3.13
CA GLU A 99 23.63 11.53 3.83
C GLU A 99 22.21 10.94 3.88
N LEU A 100 21.76 10.29 2.80
CA LEU A 100 20.47 9.62 2.79
C LEU A 100 20.42 8.45 3.80
N ARG A 101 21.49 7.65 3.90
CA ARG A 101 21.60 6.60 4.92
C ARG A 101 21.54 7.14 6.34
N LYS A 102 22.26 8.24 6.63
CA LYS A 102 22.18 8.92 7.95
C LYS A 102 20.75 9.35 8.27
N ARG A 103 20.02 9.88 7.29
CA ARG A 103 18.63 10.31 7.46
C ARG A 103 17.71 9.13 7.77
N VAL A 104 17.88 7.99 7.08
CA VAL A 104 17.15 6.74 7.35
C VAL A 104 17.37 6.27 8.78
N VAL A 105 18.62 6.24 9.25
CA VAL A 105 18.96 5.84 10.63
C VAL A 105 18.31 6.78 11.65
N MET A 106 18.35 8.08 11.40
CA MET A 106 17.72 9.06 12.30
C MET A 106 16.20 9.02 12.30
N TYR A 107 15.55 8.47 11.27
CA TYR A 107 14.10 8.37 11.16
C TYR A 107 13.58 7.17 11.94
N ASP A 108 13.55 6.01 11.33
CA ASP A 108 13.26 4.68 11.91
C ASP A 108 13.71 3.59 10.93
N ILE A 109 14.81 2.93 11.25
CA ILE A 109 15.44 1.99 10.33
C ILE A 109 14.58 0.74 10.05
N ASN A 110 13.87 0.24 11.05
CA ASN A 110 13.03 -0.94 10.86
C ASN A 110 11.82 -0.62 9.98
N TYR A 111 11.18 0.53 10.21
CA TYR A 111 10.11 1.01 9.37
C TYR A 111 10.57 1.22 7.92
N PHE A 112 11.77 1.80 7.74
CA PHE A 112 12.36 1.94 6.42
C PHE A 112 12.56 0.60 5.72
N TYR A 113 13.16 -0.40 6.39
CA TYR A 113 13.37 -1.72 5.79
C TYR A 113 12.05 -2.43 5.44
N ASP A 114 11.01 -2.25 6.25
CA ASP A 114 9.68 -2.82 5.98
C ASP A 114 9.05 -2.22 4.71
N GLN A 115 9.45 -1.01 4.30
CA GLN A 115 9.00 -0.36 3.07
C GLN A 115 9.94 -0.63 1.87
N ALA A 116 11.25 -0.60 2.09
CA ALA A 116 12.24 -0.70 1.04
C ALA A 116 12.42 -2.13 0.49
N ILE A 117 12.11 -3.17 1.30
CA ILE A 117 12.40 -4.56 0.97
C ILE A 117 11.13 -5.36 0.81
N ASN A 118 10.78 -5.70 -0.44
CA ASN A 118 9.56 -6.42 -0.78
C ASN A 118 9.61 -7.93 -0.45
N SER A 119 10.83 -8.53 -0.37
CA SER A 119 11.01 -9.94 -0.07
C SER A 119 11.17 -10.17 1.42
N GLU A 120 10.28 -10.95 2.03
CA GLU A 120 10.33 -11.26 3.46
C GLU A 120 11.58 -12.03 3.87
N ASP A 121 12.01 -13.00 3.07
CA ASP A 121 13.23 -13.75 3.34
C ASP A 121 14.47 -12.85 3.29
N ARG A 122 14.45 -11.85 2.43
CA ARG A 122 15.50 -10.84 2.36
C ARG A 122 15.36 -9.86 3.52
N ARG A 123 14.14 -9.43 3.88
CA ARG A 123 13.86 -8.52 4.99
C ARG A 123 14.37 -9.06 6.34
N LYS A 124 14.22 -10.36 6.60
CA LYS A 124 14.72 -11.03 7.82
C LYS A 124 16.24 -10.89 8.00
N LYS A 125 16.99 -10.58 6.93
CA LYS A 125 18.46 -10.39 6.97
C LYS A 125 18.88 -8.95 7.30
N PHE A 126 17.94 -8.01 7.44
CA PHE A 126 18.18 -6.61 7.72
C PHE A 126 17.72 -6.29 9.15
N LYS A 127 18.65 -6.01 10.06
CA LYS A 127 18.38 -5.85 11.48
C LYS A 127 18.76 -4.46 12.01
N ASP A 128 19.89 -3.93 11.59
CA ASP A 128 20.46 -2.71 12.11
C ASP A 128 21.05 -1.81 11.00
N GLU A 129 21.63 -0.67 11.39
CA GLU A 129 22.16 0.32 10.45
C GLU A 129 23.29 -0.19 9.57
N SER A 130 24.05 -1.20 10.03
CA SER A 130 25.15 -1.78 9.24
C SER A 130 24.64 -2.50 8.00
N ASP A 131 23.39 -2.93 8.02
CA ASP A 131 22.75 -3.65 6.90
C ASP A 131 22.33 -2.71 5.75
N LEU A 132 22.27 -1.39 5.98
CA LEU A 132 21.95 -0.41 4.91
C LEU A 132 22.90 -0.49 3.70
N ILE A 133 24.13 -0.94 3.92
CA ILE A 133 25.10 -1.11 2.83
C ILE A 133 24.72 -2.24 1.85
N LYS A 134 23.85 -3.17 2.28
CA LYS A 134 23.38 -4.29 1.46
C LYS A 134 22.23 -3.92 0.50
N LEU A 135 21.65 -2.72 0.69
CA LEU A 135 20.67 -2.19 -0.24
C LEU A 135 21.35 -1.62 -1.47
N ASP A 136 20.77 -1.86 -2.63
CA ASP A 136 21.19 -1.11 -3.80
C ASP A 136 20.66 0.33 -3.78
N ASP A 137 21.24 1.17 -4.64
CA ASP A 137 20.88 2.58 -4.69
C ASP A 137 19.40 2.82 -5.05
N SER A 138 18.79 1.93 -5.86
CA SER A 138 17.38 2.05 -6.25
C SER A 138 16.46 1.76 -5.07
N GLU A 139 16.75 0.71 -4.31
CA GLU A 139 16.01 0.36 -3.10
C GLU A 139 16.12 1.45 -2.03
N LEU A 140 17.31 2.04 -1.89
CA LEU A 140 17.55 3.11 -0.92
C LEU A 140 16.73 4.37 -1.25
N ILE A 141 16.77 4.86 -2.50
CA ILE A 141 16.04 6.07 -2.88
C ILE A 141 14.53 5.85 -2.95
N GLU A 142 14.07 4.67 -3.40
CA GLU A 142 12.64 4.35 -3.42
C GLU A 142 12.09 4.19 -1.99
N GLY A 143 12.77 3.47 -1.12
CA GLY A 143 12.39 3.35 0.28
C GLY A 143 12.34 4.71 0.99
N ALA A 144 13.32 5.58 0.74
CA ALA A 144 13.34 6.93 1.28
C ALA A 144 12.15 7.79 0.79
N ARG A 145 11.72 7.62 -0.47
CA ARG A 145 10.52 8.25 -1.02
C ARG A 145 9.26 7.75 -0.30
N GLN A 146 9.16 6.43 -0.10
CA GLN A 146 7.98 5.82 0.53
C GLN A 146 7.75 6.30 1.96
N ILE A 147 8.83 6.57 2.72
CA ILE A 147 8.73 7.10 4.10
C ILE A 147 8.84 8.63 4.19
N ASP A 148 8.73 9.33 3.06
CA ASP A 148 8.73 10.80 2.96
C ASP A 148 10.04 11.50 3.40
N LEU A 149 11.17 10.80 3.32
CA LEU A 149 12.48 11.42 3.51
C LEU A 149 12.94 12.22 2.30
N ILE A 150 12.43 11.91 1.12
CA ILE A 150 12.61 12.67 -0.12
C ILE A 150 11.27 12.82 -0.83
N SER A 151 11.10 13.89 -1.59
CA SER A 151 9.87 14.14 -2.36
C SER A 151 9.77 13.20 -3.59
N GLY A 152 8.57 13.08 -4.16
CA GLY A 152 8.38 12.35 -5.42
C GLY A 152 9.18 12.96 -6.58
N VAL A 153 9.33 14.29 -6.61
CA VAL A 153 10.17 15.01 -7.59
C VAL A 153 11.64 14.74 -7.30
N GLY A 154 12.07 14.84 -6.05
CA GLY A 154 13.44 14.52 -5.62
C GLY A 154 13.84 13.10 -6.00
N PHE A 155 12.94 12.12 -5.81
CA PHE A 155 13.16 10.75 -6.26
C PHE A 155 13.46 10.66 -7.76
N LYS A 156 12.68 11.34 -8.61
CA LYS A 156 12.90 11.34 -10.07
C LYS A 156 14.23 11.99 -10.46
N HIS A 157 14.60 13.06 -9.79
CA HIS A 157 15.90 13.70 -9.99
C HIS A 157 17.06 12.78 -9.59
N LEU A 158 16.98 12.15 -8.42
CA LEU A 158 18.02 11.22 -7.95
C LEU A 158 18.13 9.97 -8.83
N ASP A 159 17.00 9.43 -9.28
CA ASP A 159 16.99 8.28 -10.20
C ASP A 159 17.68 8.62 -11.53
N TYR A 160 17.44 9.82 -12.06
CA TYR A 160 18.12 10.31 -13.24
C TYR A 160 19.62 10.53 -13.00
N ILE A 161 20.03 11.16 -11.87
CA ILE A 161 21.44 11.36 -11.53
C ILE A 161 22.17 10.01 -11.36
N LYS A 162 21.53 9.04 -10.70
CA LYS A 162 22.01 7.66 -10.57
C LYS A 162 22.21 7.02 -11.95
N TYR A 163 21.23 7.16 -12.84
CA TYR A 163 21.32 6.68 -14.22
C TYR A 163 22.51 7.29 -14.95
N MET A 164 22.68 8.62 -14.86
CA MET A 164 23.79 9.32 -15.50
C MET A 164 25.15 8.94 -14.92
N ARG A 165 25.24 8.71 -13.61
CA ARG A 165 26.47 8.21 -12.96
C ARG A 165 26.83 6.81 -13.47
N ASN A 166 25.86 5.91 -13.55
CA ASN A 166 26.12 4.57 -14.07
C ASN A 166 26.51 4.60 -15.57
N TRP A 167 25.89 5.49 -16.35
CA TRP A 167 26.19 5.67 -17.78
C TRP A 167 27.57 6.30 -18.00
N ALA A 168 27.96 7.30 -17.20
CA ALA A 168 29.25 7.98 -17.30
C ALA A 168 30.42 7.17 -16.73
N SER A 169 30.15 6.03 -16.07
CA SER A 169 31.17 5.16 -15.51
C SER A 169 32.01 4.49 -16.60
N ALA A 170 33.15 3.92 -16.22
CA ALA A 170 34.11 3.25 -17.09
C ALA A 170 33.52 2.11 -17.97
N ALA A 171 32.30 1.64 -17.65
CA ALA A 171 31.61 0.62 -18.45
C ALA A 171 31.11 1.13 -19.81
N HIS A 172 30.97 2.46 -19.97
CA HIS A 172 30.51 3.11 -21.22
C HIS A 172 31.37 4.33 -21.58
N PRO A 173 32.69 4.15 -21.78
CA PRO A 173 33.57 5.26 -22.05
C PRO A 173 33.16 5.99 -23.34
N ASN A 174 33.08 7.32 -23.30
CA ASN A 174 32.96 8.22 -24.46
C ASN A 174 31.63 8.31 -25.19
N GLN A 175 30.51 7.87 -24.62
CA GLN A 175 29.20 8.01 -25.31
C GLN A 175 28.48 9.33 -25.03
N ASN A 176 28.75 10.00 -23.89
CA ASN A 176 28.22 11.34 -23.59
C ASN A 176 29.25 12.19 -22.84
N GLU A 177 29.56 13.36 -23.37
CA GLU A 177 30.38 14.35 -22.66
C GLU A 177 29.56 15.02 -21.57
N LEU A 178 29.94 14.82 -20.29
CA LEU A 178 29.39 15.57 -19.18
C LEU A 178 29.83 17.03 -19.25
N THR A 179 28.88 17.95 -19.07
CA THR A 179 29.19 19.39 -19.05
C THR A 179 29.33 19.92 -17.63
N GLY A 180 30.08 21.04 -17.46
CA GLY A 180 30.24 21.68 -16.16
C GLY A 180 28.91 22.18 -15.57
N LEU A 181 27.97 22.63 -16.40
CA LEU A 181 26.66 23.06 -15.95
C LEU A 181 25.79 21.89 -15.47
N GLN A 182 25.89 20.72 -16.11
CA GLN A 182 25.21 19.53 -15.62
C GLN A 182 25.72 19.12 -14.23
N LEU A 183 27.05 19.06 -14.04
CA LEU A 183 27.62 18.69 -12.75
C LEU A 183 27.17 19.65 -11.62
N ILE A 184 27.17 20.95 -11.86
CA ILE A 184 26.73 21.95 -10.89
C ILE A 184 25.23 21.83 -10.60
N SER A 185 24.40 21.63 -11.63
CA SER A 185 22.97 21.41 -11.46
C SER A 185 22.68 20.15 -10.65
N TRP A 186 23.41 19.07 -10.87
CA TRP A 186 23.22 17.84 -10.08
C TRP A 186 23.73 17.99 -8.64
N LEU A 187 24.83 18.71 -8.42
CA LEU A 187 25.28 19.05 -7.07
C LEU A 187 24.21 19.86 -6.32
N GLU A 188 23.67 20.90 -6.95
CA GLU A 188 22.59 21.71 -6.39
C GLU A 188 21.37 20.85 -6.06
N THR A 189 20.97 19.97 -6.98
CA THR A 189 19.86 19.05 -6.81
C THR A 189 20.07 18.10 -5.62
N CYS A 190 21.23 17.45 -5.53
CA CYS A 190 21.54 16.56 -4.40
C CYS A 190 21.56 17.30 -3.07
N ILE A 191 22.07 18.54 -3.04
CA ILE A 191 22.05 19.38 -1.85
C ILE A 191 20.60 19.69 -1.43
N LYS A 192 19.76 20.16 -2.36
CA LYS A 192 18.38 20.56 -2.07
C LYS A 192 17.46 19.40 -1.75
N GLU A 193 17.58 18.29 -2.47
CA GLU A 193 16.67 17.15 -2.36
C GLU A 193 17.05 16.13 -1.28
N VAL A 194 18.34 16.14 -0.83
CA VAL A 194 18.83 15.20 0.19
C VAL A 194 19.62 15.89 1.27
N ILE A 195 20.78 16.48 0.93
CA ILE A 195 21.81 16.80 1.90
C ILE A 195 21.35 17.89 2.88
N SER A 196 20.68 18.93 2.38
CA SER A 196 20.14 20.05 3.19
C SER A 196 18.62 20.05 3.30
N LEU A 197 17.92 19.03 2.77
CA LEU A 197 16.46 18.97 2.82
C LEU A 197 15.98 18.79 4.27
N PRO A 198 15.15 19.68 4.85
CA PRO A 198 14.54 19.43 6.14
C PRO A 198 13.52 18.26 6.05
N LEU A 199 13.30 17.57 7.17
CA LEU A 199 12.21 16.60 7.23
C LEU A 199 10.88 17.33 7.04
N SER A 200 9.94 16.72 6.28
CA SER A 200 8.58 17.23 6.16
C SER A 200 7.86 17.19 7.52
N SER A 201 6.84 18.04 7.70
CA SER A 201 6.01 17.99 8.91
C SER A 201 5.35 16.63 9.10
N VAL A 202 4.90 16.02 8.00
CA VAL A 202 4.30 14.68 7.99
C VAL A 202 5.33 13.64 8.46
N ALA A 203 6.55 13.65 7.94
CA ALA A 203 7.60 12.74 8.35
C ALA A 203 7.96 12.89 9.85
N ILE A 204 7.98 14.13 10.36
CA ILE A 204 8.22 14.38 11.78
C ILE A 204 7.11 13.78 12.66
N GLU A 205 5.84 13.97 12.29
CA GLU A 205 4.71 13.46 13.05
C GLU A 205 4.63 11.93 12.99
N ILE A 206 4.85 11.31 11.83
CA ILE A 206 4.94 9.83 11.71
C ILE A 206 6.08 9.29 12.58
N LYS A 207 7.27 9.90 12.55
CA LYS A 207 8.40 9.51 13.40
C LYS A 207 8.01 9.56 14.88
N LYS A 208 7.39 10.65 15.35
CA LYS A 208 6.92 10.77 16.74
C LYS A 208 5.94 9.67 17.09
N LEU A 209 4.97 9.41 16.19
CA LEU A 209 3.98 8.35 16.39
C LEU A 209 4.63 6.97 16.53
N LEU A 210 5.57 6.62 15.63
CA LEU A 210 6.30 5.35 15.69
C LEU A 210 7.13 5.20 16.97
N VAL A 211 7.74 6.29 17.45
CA VAL A 211 8.45 6.31 18.72
C VAL A 211 7.48 6.08 19.89
N ASN A 212 6.31 6.73 19.89
CA ASN A 212 5.30 6.55 20.91
C ASN A 212 4.76 5.12 20.93
N ILE A 213 4.44 4.54 19.76
CA ILE A 213 3.99 3.14 19.65
C ILE A 213 5.00 2.18 20.28
N LYS A 214 6.31 2.41 20.08
CA LYS A 214 7.37 1.52 20.56
C LYS A 214 7.76 1.72 22.01
N LYS A 215 7.59 2.92 22.56
CA LYS A 215 8.17 3.28 23.89
C LYS A 215 7.15 3.59 24.99
N THR A 216 5.92 3.92 24.61
CA THR A 216 4.90 4.36 25.58
C THR A 216 3.60 3.61 25.36
N GLU A 217 2.83 3.44 26.44
CA GLU A 217 1.47 2.95 26.34
C GLU A 217 0.56 4.06 25.76
N ILE A 218 -0.20 3.75 24.74
CA ILE A 218 -1.14 4.66 24.09
C ILE A 218 -2.51 4.50 24.74
N THR A 219 -3.09 5.62 25.21
CA THR A 219 -4.45 5.61 25.75
C THR A 219 -5.49 5.76 24.62
N LYS A 220 -6.76 5.42 24.93
CA LYS A 220 -7.87 5.62 24.00
C LYS A 220 -8.05 7.08 23.62
N GLU A 221 -7.87 8.00 24.58
CA GLU A 221 -7.96 9.45 24.36
C GLU A 221 -6.89 9.93 23.38
N TYR A 222 -5.66 9.44 23.50
CA TYR A 222 -4.60 9.75 22.55
C TYR A 222 -4.93 9.19 21.17
N ALA A 223 -5.40 7.94 21.09
CA ALA A 223 -5.80 7.33 19.82
C ALA A 223 -6.94 8.09 19.12
N GLU A 224 -7.89 8.68 19.89
CA GLU A 224 -8.91 9.57 19.31
C GLU A 224 -8.32 10.91 18.87
N SER A 225 -7.40 11.48 19.63
CA SER A 225 -6.79 12.79 19.31
C SER A 225 -5.96 12.77 18.01
N ILE A 226 -5.46 11.59 17.58
CA ILE A 226 -4.64 11.47 16.36
C ILE A 226 -5.47 11.22 15.08
N VAL A 227 -6.77 10.98 15.19
CA VAL A 227 -7.65 10.72 14.04
C VAL A 227 -7.62 11.84 12.99
N PRO A 228 -7.67 13.15 13.36
CA PRO A 228 -7.54 14.23 12.38
C PRO A 228 -6.24 14.14 11.56
N PHE A 229 -5.12 13.82 12.20
CA PHE A 229 -3.85 13.61 11.51
C PHE A 229 -3.95 12.48 10.48
N PHE A 230 -4.60 11.34 10.80
CA PHE A 230 -4.79 10.25 9.83
C PHE A 230 -5.67 10.67 8.65
N ILE A 231 -6.72 11.46 8.90
CA ILE A 231 -7.61 11.97 7.84
C ILE A 231 -6.88 12.93 6.89
N ASP A 232 -5.97 13.74 7.43
CA ASP A 232 -5.19 14.73 6.67
C ASP A 232 -3.98 14.12 5.95
N LEU A 233 -3.63 12.84 6.25
CA LEU A 233 -2.53 12.17 5.55
C LEU A 233 -2.85 11.98 4.06
N PRO A 234 -1.90 12.24 3.15
CA PRO A 234 -1.97 11.74 1.78
C PRO A 234 -2.20 10.21 1.78
N GLN A 235 -3.03 9.72 0.87
CA GLN A 235 -3.43 8.30 0.85
C GLN A 235 -2.24 7.35 0.76
N ASP A 236 -1.21 7.68 -0.03
CA ASP A 236 0.02 6.90 -0.12
C ASP A 236 0.76 6.82 1.22
N ARG A 237 0.75 7.91 2.01
CA ARG A 237 1.36 7.94 3.35
C ARG A 237 0.54 7.15 4.38
N ALA A 238 -0.79 7.27 4.34
CA ALA A 238 -1.67 6.45 5.16
C ALA A 238 -1.47 4.95 4.87
N GLY A 239 -1.37 4.58 3.59
CA GLY A 239 -1.08 3.22 3.17
C GLY A 239 0.28 2.71 3.65
N THR A 240 1.33 3.53 3.50
CA THR A 240 2.69 3.19 3.96
C THR A 240 2.72 3.01 5.48
N LEU A 241 2.10 3.91 6.24
CA LEU A 241 2.03 3.80 7.70
C LEU A 241 1.27 2.56 8.14
N LEU A 242 0.12 2.26 7.51
CA LEU A 242 -0.65 1.06 7.80
C LEU A 242 0.15 -0.22 7.52
N SER A 243 0.88 -0.28 6.40
CA SER A 243 1.77 -1.40 6.06
C SER A 243 2.87 -1.58 7.11
N GLY A 244 3.42 -0.48 7.62
CA GLY A 244 4.42 -0.50 8.69
C GLY A 244 3.85 -1.00 10.02
N LEU A 245 2.66 -0.56 10.42
CA LEU A 245 1.98 -1.06 11.62
C LEU A 245 1.65 -2.55 11.49
N PHE A 246 1.17 -2.98 10.33
CA PHE A 246 0.95 -4.39 10.05
C PHE A 246 2.26 -5.18 10.13
N GLY A 247 3.37 -4.64 9.56
CA GLY A 247 4.70 -5.23 9.63
C GLY A 247 5.20 -5.45 11.06
N LEU A 248 4.92 -4.50 11.96
CA LEU A 248 5.20 -4.65 13.40
C LEU A 248 4.30 -5.70 14.05
N TYR A 249 3.02 -5.76 13.67
CA TYR A 249 2.01 -6.58 14.33
C TYR A 249 2.27 -8.09 14.22
N TYR A 250 2.73 -8.58 13.07
CA TYR A 250 2.93 -10.01 12.86
C TYR A 250 4.33 -10.52 13.23
N LYS A 251 5.27 -9.65 13.60
CA LYS A 251 6.62 -10.07 14.01
C LYS A 251 6.58 -10.79 15.35
N GLU A 252 7.27 -11.92 15.44
CA GLU A 252 7.30 -12.79 16.64
C GLU A 252 7.81 -12.07 17.90
N ASP A 253 8.80 -11.18 17.74
CA ASP A 253 9.48 -10.47 18.86
C ASP A 253 8.75 -9.16 19.25
N THR A 254 7.60 -8.85 18.68
CA THR A 254 6.88 -7.62 19.00
C THR A 254 6.25 -7.73 20.40
N SER A 255 6.55 -6.74 21.26
CA SER A 255 6.04 -6.74 22.63
C SER A 255 4.51 -6.59 22.67
N PRO A 256 3.84 -7.16 23.71
CA PRO A 256 2.40 -7.00 23.89
C PRO A 256 1.94 -5.55 23.91
N GLN A 257 2.70 -4.64 24.55
CA GLN A 257 2.39 -3.21 24.58
C GLN A 257 2.32 -2.60 23.17
N ILE A 258 3.23 -2.96 22.24
CA ILE A 258 3.20 -2.49 20.87
C ILE A 258 1.95 -3.00 20.15
N ILE A 259 1.60 -4.28 20.35
CA ILE A 259 0.37 -4.88 19.83
C ILE A 259 -0.87 -4.13 20.32
N ASP A 260 -0.95 -3.85 21.62
CA ASP A 260 -2.08 -3.12 22.22
C ASP A 260 -2.20 -1.70 21.67
N ASN A 261 -1.07 -1.01 21.49
CA ASN A 261 -1.03 0.31 20.85
C ASN A 261 -1.54 0.25 19.40
N ILE A 262 -1.11 -0.75 18.63
CA ILE A 262 -1.56 -0.95 17.25
C ILE A 262 -3.05 -1.30 17.22
N ASN A 263 -3.56 -2.08 18.18
CA ASN A 263 -4.98 -2.42 18.28
C ASN A 263 -5.87 -1.16 18.42
N LEU A 264 -5.38 -0.10 19.07
CA LEU A 264 -6.09 1.17 19.19
C LEU A 264 -6.02 2.04 17.94
N LEU A 265 -4.91 2.00 17.20
CA LEU A 265 -4.63 2.90 16.08
C LEU A 265 -5.02 2.32 14.72
N ALA A 266 -4.79 1.02 14.50
CA ALA A 266 -4.95 0.39 13.19
C ALA A 266 -6.38 0.49 12.62
N PRO A 267 -7.48 0.33 13.40
CA PRO A 267 -8.83 0.48 12.85
C PRO A 267 -9.11 1.88 12.30
N LYS A 268 -8.54 2.92 12.95
CA LYS A 268 -8.71 4.32 12.55
C LYS A 268 -7.92 4.63 11.28
N LEU A 269 -6.70 4.13 11.19
CA LEU A 269 -5.85 4.29 10.02
C LEU A 269 -6.37 3.46 8.82
N TRP A 270 -6.90 2.27 9.08
CA TRP A 270 -7.54 1.41 8.08
C TRP A 270 -8.69 2.13 7.36
N ALA A 271 -9.48 2.90 8.08
CA ALA A 271 -10.61 3.63 7.51
C ALA A 271 -10.22 4.64 6.41
N VAL A 272 -8.99 5.19 6.48
CA VAL A 272 -8.49 6.21 5.54
C VAL A 272 -7.44 5.67 4.56
N ALA A 273 -6.92 4.47 4.79
CA ALA A 273 -5.92 3.86 3.93
C ALA A 273 -6.52 3.42 2.59
N PRO A 274 -5.74 3.44 1.48
CA PRO A 274 -6.19 3.02 0.16
C PRO A 274 -6.46 1.51 0.11
N ASP A 275 -7.42 1.11 -0.74
CA ASP A 275 -7.81 -0.29 -0.89
C ASP A 275 -6.67 -1.17 -1.41
N GLU A 276 -5.79 -0.65 -2.27
CA GLU A 276 -4.58 -1.34 -2.71
C GLU A 276 -3.71 -1.82 -1.53
N THR A 277 -3.54 -0.98 -0.51
CA THR A 277 -2.79 -1.36 0.71
C THR A 277 -3.51 -2.46 1.49
N LYS A 278 -4.84 -2.37 1.60
CA LYS A 278 -5.67 -3.37 2.27
C LYS A 278 -5.59 -4.72 1.56
N GLU A 279 -5.66 -4.71 0.22
CA GLU A 279 -5.48 -5.91 -0.61
C GLU A 279 -4.09 -6.53 -0.45
N ASN A 280 -3.04 -5.70 -0.44
CA ASN A 280 -1.67 -6.16 -0.21
C ASN A 280 -1.50 -6.84 1.16
N ILE A 281 -2.15 -6.35 2.21
CA ILE A 281 -2.19 -6.97 3.53
C ILE A 281 -2.90 -8.33 3.46
N GLY A 282 -4.04 -8.42 2.76
CA GLY A 282 -4.76 -9.67 2.54
C GLY A 282 -3.94 -10.70 1.76
N ILE A 283 -3.22 -10.27 0.72
CA ILE A 283 -2.30 -11.12 -0.06
C ILE A 283 -1.17 -11.65 0.84
N LYS A 284 -0.64 -10.81 1.72
CA LYS A 284 0.44 -11.19 2.64
C LYS A 284 -0.02 -12.23 3.66
N TYR A 285 -1.21 -12.07 4.22
CA TYR A 285 -1.85 -13.10 5.05
C TYR A 285 -2.01 -14.43 4.30
N ALA A 286 -2.53 -14.40 3.07
CA ALA A 286 -2.69 -15.61 2.26
C ALA A 286 -1.35 -16.31 1.96
N LYS A 287 -0.28 -15.54 1.79
CA LYS A 287 1.09 -16.06 1.60
C LYS A 287 1.60 -16.76 2.85
N PHE A 288 1.45 -16.19 4.05
CA PHE A 288 1.81 -16.83 5.31
C PHE A 288 1.06 -18.16 5.48
N LYS A 289 -0.24 -18.16 5.22
CA LYS A 289 -1.07 -19.38 5.27
C LYS A 289 -0.58 -20.45 4.29
N LYS A 290 -0.25 -20.06 3.06
CA LYS A 290 0.28 -20.98 2.03
C LYS A 290 1.64 -21.57 2.42
N ASN A 291 2.50 -20.77 3.04
CA ASN A 291 3.84 -21.17 3.46
C ASN A 291 3.85 -21.94 4.79
N SER A 292 2.72 -22.01 5.50
CA SER A 292 2.61 -22.56 6.88
C SER A 292 3.45 -21.79 7.90
N ASP A 293 3.59 -20.46 7.72
CA ASP A 293 4.20 -19.54 8.68
C ASP A 293 3.18 -19.26 9.81
N ILE A 294 3.06 -20.20 10.76
CA ILE A 294 1.92 -20.29 11.71
C ILE A 294 1.78 -19.04 12.57
N VAL A 295 2.87 -18.49 13.09
CA VAL A 295 2.84 -17.31 13.98
C VAL A 295 2.38 -16.07 13.21
N GLU A 296 2.98 -15.84 12.03
CA GLU A 296 2.65 -14.74 11.15
C GLU A 296 1.22 -14.87 10.61
N GLU A 297 0.76 -16.08 10.26
CA GLU A 297 -0.62 -16.33 9.84
C GLU A 297 -1.61 -15.94 10.93
N GLN A 298 -1.41 -16.44 12.16
CA GLN A 298 -2.33 -16.16 13.27
C GLN A 298 -2.37 -14.68 13.64
N SER A 299 -1.22 -14.01 13.67
CA SER A 299 -1.13 -12.59 13.97
C SER A 299 -1.76 -11.74 12.86
N SER A 300 -1.50 -12.07 11.59
CA SER A 300 -2.11 -11.38 10.45
C SER A 300 -3.63 -11.59 10.41
N ARG A 301 -4.11 -12.77 10.78
CA ARG A 301 -5.55 -13.06 10.90
C ARG A 301 -6.20 -12.17 11.97
N LYS A 302 -5.59 -12.09 13.17
CA LYS A 302 -6.07 -11.23 14.25
C LYS A 302 -6.09 -9.76 13.84
N PHE A 303 -5.06 -9.30 13.12
CA PHE A 303 -5.03 -7.94 12.60
C PHE A 303 -6.20 -7.66 11.64
N LEU A 304 -6.42 -8.56 10.65
CA LEU A 304 -7.53 -8.43 9.70
C LEU A 304 -8.90 -8.45 10.39
N GLU A 305 -9.09 -9.29 11.40
CA GLU A 305 -10.30 -9.32 12.22
C GLU A 305 -10.50 -8.00 12.98
N LEU A 306 -9.43 -7.47 13.58
CA LEU A 306 -9.45 -6.20 14.32
C LEU A 306 -9.90 -5.02 13.45
N VAL A 307 -9.41 -4.94 12.21
CA VAL A 307 -9.69 -3.81 11.31
C VAL A 307 -10.90 -4.04 10.41
N GLY A 308 -11.58 -5.18 10.50
CA GLY A 308 -12.68 -5.57 9.59
C GLY A 308 -12.18 -5.82 8.15
N GLY A 309 -10.95 -6.29 8.00
CA GLY A 309 -10.24 -6.43 6.73
C GLY A 309 -10.33 -7.80 6.06
N LEU A 310 -11.09 -8.76 6.60
CA LEU A 310 -11.19 -10.12 6.06
C LEU A 310 -11.75 -10.17 4.63
N SER A 311 -12.51 -9.16 4.23
CA SER A 311 -13.02 -9.05 2.86
C SER A 311 -11.94 -8.74 1.81
N PHE A 312 -10.74 -8.33 2.23
CA PHE A 312 -9.59 -8.00 1.35
C PHE A 312 -8.63 -9.18 1.12
N ILE A 313 -8.91 -10.38 1.67
CA ILE A 313 -8.13 -11.57 1.34
C ILE A 313 -8.40 -12.01 -0.11
N PRO A 314 -7.42 -12.69 -0.78
CA PRO A 314 -7.61 -13.17 -2.16
C PRO A 314 -8.84 -14.06 -2.35
N ASP A 315 -9.46 -13.97 -3.51
CA ASP A 315 -10.73 -14.64 -3.81
C ASP A 315 -10.68 -16.16 -3.64
N GLU A 316 -9.57 -16.80 -3.98
CA GLU A 316 -9.40 -18.25 -3.82
C GLU A 316 -9.50 -18.68 -2.35
N LEU A 317 -8.88 -17.92 -1.46
CA LEU A 317 -8.95 -18.16 -0.02
C LEU A 317 -10.33 -17.77 0.53
N LYS A 318 -10.89 -16.65 0.08
CA LYS A 318 -12.19 -16.15 0.47
C LYS A 318 -13.31 -17.16 0.16
N ILE A 319 -13.27 -17.81 -1.02
CA ILE A 319 -14.23 -18.86 -1.40
C ILE A 319 -14.25 -19.97 -0.36
N VAL A 320 -13.09 -20.46 0.05
CA VAL A 320 -12.97 -21.55 1.04
C VAL A 320 -13.47 -21.11 2.42
N GLU A 321 -13.11 -19.90 2.84
CA GLU A 321 -13.51 -19.40 4.15
C GLU A 321 -14.99 -19.07 4.22
N ILE A 322 -15.59 -18.50 3.17
CA ILE A 322 -17.04 -18.25 3.09
C ILE A 322 -17.82 -19.56 3.05
N ASP A 323 -17.38 -20.56 2.29
CA ASP A 323 -18.04 -21.88 2.27
C ASP A 323 -18.03 -22.51 3.67
N THR A 324 -16.89 -22.40 4.37
CA THR A 324 -16.76 -22.89 5.75
C THR A 324 -17.65 -22.11 6.72
N ALA A 325 -17.63 -20.76 6.65
CA ALA A 325 -18.46 -19.91 7.50
C ALA A 325 -19.96 -20.17 7.26
N MET A 326 -20.39 -20.33 6.01
CA MET A 326 -21.77 -20.67 5.66
C MET A 326 -22.16 -22.05 6.18
N LYS A 327 -21.31 -23.06 6.07
CA LYS A 327 -21.56 -24.39 6.64
C LYS A 327 -21.74 -24.35 8.16
N ASN A 328 -20.88 -23.61 8.85
CA ASN A 328 -20.98 -23.44 10.31
C ASN A 328 -22.27 -22.70 10.71
N LEU A 329 -22.64 -21.64 9.98
CA LEU A 329 -23.89 -20.92 10.19
C LEU A 329 -25.10 -21.83 9.99
N LEU A 330 -25.15 -22.60 8.89
CA LEU A 330 -26.22 -23.53 8.61
C LEU A 330 -26.29 -24.66 9.64
N GLN A 331 -25.15 -25.14 10.14
CA GLN A 331 -25.12 -26.13 11.22
C GLN A 331 -25.71 -25.57 12.51
N ALA A 332 -25.38 -24.35 12.89
CA ALA A 332 -25.95 -23.67 14.05
C ALA A 332 -27.46 -23.45 13.85
N HIS A 333 -27.88 -22.96 12.68
CA HIS A 333 -29.28 -22.73 12.33
C HIS A 333 -30.15 -23.98 12.43
N ARG A 334 -29.61 -25.12 12.01
CA ARG A 334 -30.32 -26.40 11.99
C ARG A 334 -30.24 -27.17 13.31
N ALA A 335 -29.50 -26.65 14.30
CA ALA A 335 -29.38 -27.26 15.61
C ALA A 335 -30.73 -27.29 16.33
N PRO A 336 -31.09 -28.41 17.03
CA PRO A 336 -32.41 -28.55 17.66
C PRO A 336 -32.62 -27.64 18.87
N LEU A 337 -31.53 -27.16 19.51
CA LEU A 337 -31.59 -26.32 20.69
C LEU A 337 -30.63 -25.14 20.59
N ASN A 338 -31.01 -24.00 21.16
CA ASN A 338 -30.17 -22.78 21.27
C ASN A 338 -29.65 -22.18 19.95
N ASN A 339 -30.20 -22.54 18.79
CA ASN A 339 -29.80 -22.02 17.50
C ASN A 339 -29.79 -20.48 17.47
N PHE A 340 -30.81 -19.81 17.99
CA PHE A 340 -30.94 -18.35 18.03
C PHE A 340 -29.80 -17.66 18.80
N TYR A 341 -29.22 -18.34 19.80
CA TYR A 341 -28.07 -17.83 20.56
C TYR A 341 -26.74 -18.03 19.83
N HIS A 342 -26.62 -19.10 19.04
CA HIS A 342 -25.39 -19.45 18.36
C HIS A 342 -25.24 -18.78 16.99
N GLU A 343 -26.33 -18.60 16.25
CA GLU A 343 -26.35 -17.99 14.91
C GLU A 343 -25.61 -16.64 14.83
N PRO A 344 -25.78 -15.67 15.78
CA PRO A 344 -25.17 -14.35 15.64
C PRO A 344 -23.66 -14.34 15.54
N ALA A 345 -22.97 -15.28 16.17
CA ALA A 345 -21.50 -15.37 16.08
C ALA A 345 -21.04 -15.79 14.68
N PHE A 346 -21.72 -16.80 14.10
CA PHE A 346 -21.43 -17.29 12.75
C PHE A 346 -21.92 -16.31 11.67
N ALA A 347 -23.02 -15.59 11.90
CA ALA A 347 -23.49 -14.53 11.01
C ALA A 347 -22.47 -13.38 10.91
N ARG A 348 -21.90 -12.94 12.04
CA ARG A 348 -20.82 -11.93 12.06
C ARG A 348 -19.59 -12.41 11.32
N ALA A 349 -19.14 -13.64 11.57
CA ALA A 349 -17.97 -14.19 10.87
C ALA A 349 -18.16 -14.24 9.35
N LEU A 350 -19.39 -14.49 8.89
CA LEU A 350 -19.74 -14.44 7.46
C LEU A 350 -19.74 -13.01 6.94
N ASP A 351 -20.32 -12.05 7.68
CA ASP A 351 -20.36 -10.63 7.29
C ASP A 351 -18.96 -10.02 7.19
N ASP A 352 -18.07 -10.35 8.12
CA ASP A 352 -16.67 -9.92 8.10
C ASP A 352 -15.93 -10.35 6.83
N LEU A 353 -16.19 -11.57 6.35
CA LEU A 353 -15.63 -12.10 5.10
C LEU A 353 -16.24 -11.45 3.85
N ILE A 354 -17.51 -11.13 3.89
CA ILE A 354 -18.23 -10.47 2.80
C ILE A 354 -17.85 -9.00 2.71
N GLY A 355 -17.73 -8.33 3.86
CA GLY A 355 -17.37 -6.91 3.96
C GLY A 355 -18.39 -5.99 3.27
N THR A 356 -17.94 -4.76 2.99
CA THR A 356 -18.77 -3.73 2.35
C THR A 356 -18.97 -3.94 0.85
N THR A 357 -18.03 -4.62 0.18
CA THR A 357 -18.01 -4.82 -1.28
C THR A 357 -18.93 -5.93 -1.76
N GLY A 358 -19.47 -6.73 -0.84
CA GLY A 358 -20.30 -7.90 -1.17
C GLY A 358 -19.48 -9.10 -1.66
N PHE A 359 -20.16 -10.23 -1.86
CA PHE A 359 -19.55 -11.47 -2.32
C PHE A 359 -19.55 -11.56 -3.84
N LYS A 360 -18.37 -11.55 -4.47
CA LYS A 360 -18.21 -11.53 -5.94
C LYS A 360 -17.93 -12.89 -6.62
N PRO A 361 -17.27 -13.91 -5.96
CA PRO A 361 -16.94 -15.16 -6.64
C PRO A 361 -18.17 -15.94 -7.14
N GLU A 362 -18.29 -16.11 -8.45
CA GLU A 362 -19.46 -16.74 -9.10
C GLU A 362 -19.68 -18.20 -8.70
N LYS A 363 -18.60 -18.94 -8.44
CA LYS A 363 -18.65 -20.39 -8.17
C LYS A 363 -19.53 -20.80 -6.99
N LEU A 364 -19.71 -19.91 -6.00
CA LEU A 364 -20.51 -20.18 -4.81
C LEU A 364 -21.82 -19.38 -4.76
N HIS A 365 -22.14 -18.53 -5.73
CA HIS A 365 -23.30 -17.64 -5.68
C HIS A 365 -24.58 -18.38 -5.28
N LYS A 366 -24.90 -19.47 -5.96
CA LYS A 366 -26.12 -20.22 -5.66
C LYS A 366 -26.14 -20.82 -4.26
N THR A 367 -25.04 -21.46 -3.83
CA THR A 367 -24.92 -22.08 -2.50
C THR A 367 -25.00 -21.05 -1.39
N TYR A 368 -24.25 -19.92 -1.56
CA TYR A 368 -24.25 -18.80 -0.63
C TYR A 368 -25.65 -18.18 -0.49
N VAL A 369 -26.30 -17.86 -1.63
CA VAL A 369 -27.62 -17.25 -1.64
C VAL A 369 -28.66 -18.15 -1.00
N ILE A 370 -28.72 -19.42 -1.39
CA ILE A 370 -29.68 -20.37 -0.82
C ILE A 370 -29.46 -20.56 0.68
N GLY A 371 -28.19 -20.65 1.12
CA GLY A 371 -27.86 -20.73 2.54
C GLY A 371 -28.29 -19.49 3.32
N LEU A 372 -28.07 -18.31 2.78
CA LEU A 372 -28.45 -17.04 3.44
C LEU A 372 -29.99 -16.88 3.46
N VAL A 373 -30.66 -17.24 2.38
CA VAL A 373 -32.14 -17.26 2.36
C VAL A 373 -32.67 -18.26 3.39
N GLU A 374 -32.09 -19.47 3.51
CA GLU A 374 -32.51 -20.48 4.48
C GLU A 374 -32.47 -19.95 5.93
N VAL A 375 -31.38 -19.27 6.34
CA VAL A 375 -31.27 -18.72 7.70
C VAL A 375 -32.18 -17.51 7.92
N PHE A 376 -32.33 -16.65 6.90
CA PHE A 376 -33.25 -15.51 6.97
C PHE A 376 -34.73 -15.92 7.11
N LEU A 377 -35.15 -16.99 6.44
CA LEU A 377 -36.50 -17.54 6.56
C LEU A 377 -36.81 -18.12 7.95
N THR A 378 -35.82 -18.23 8.81
CA THR A 378 -35.94 -18.83 10.16
C THR A 378 -36.20 -20.36 10.15
N ASN A 379 -36.41 -20.93 11.35
CA ASN A 379 -36.83 -22.33 11.50
C ASN A 379 -38.39 -22.51 11.61
N GLY A 380 -39.14 -21.43 11.42
CA GLY A 380 -40.58 -21.40 11.53
C GLY A 380 -41.14 -21.14 12.93
N ASN A 381 -40.33 -21.26 14.00
CA ASN A 381 -40.77 -21.11 15.39
C ASN A 381 -40.43 -19.74 16.01
N GLY A 382 -39.49 -19.00 15.39
CA GLY A 382 -39.06 -17.71 15.90
C GLY A 382 -37.92 -17.11 15.06
N VAL A 383 -37.41 -15.96 15.48
CA VAL A 383 -36.40 -15.15 14.80
C VAL A 383 -35.16 -15.07 15.66
N ALA A 384 -33.98 -15.21 15.06
CA ALA A 384 -32.70 -14.96 15.69
C ALA A 384 -32.41 -13.43 15.74
N TRP A 385 -33.04 -12.74 16.68
CA TRP A 385 -33.04 -11.25 16.75
C TRP A 385 -31.68 -10.56 16.56
N ASN A 386 -30.63 -11.16 17.08
CA ASN A 386 -29.28 -10.60 16.98
C ASN A 386 -28.54 -10.97 15.68
N ALA A 387 -29.05 -11.93 14.90
CA ALA A 387 -28.49 -12.33 13.62
C ALA A 387 -29.27 -11.74 12.42
N GLU A 388 -30.58 -11.54 12.58
CA GLU A 388 -31.46 -11.06 11.51
C GLU A 388 -31.03 -9.74 10.88
N PRO A 389 -30.61 -8.68 11.63
CA PRO A 389 -30.09 -7.46 11.03
C PRO A 389 -28.87 -7.72 10.11
N ILE A 390 -28.01 -8.68 10.48
CA ILE A 390 -26.85 -9.07 9.68
C ILE A 390 -27.31 -9.73 8.37
N TYR A 391 -28.29 -10.64 8.44
CA TYR A 391 -28.85 -11.28 7.24
C TYR A 391 -29.47 -10.26 6.28
N ILE A 392 -30.19 -9.27 6.81
CA ILE A 392 -30.79 -8.18 6.03
C ILE A 392 -29.71 -7.39 5.29
N GLU A 393 -28.63 -7.00 5.98
CA GLU A 393 -27.53 -6.27 5.35
C GLU A 393 -26.80 -7.11 4.30
N LEU A 394 -26.58 -8.40 4.54
CA LEU A 394 -26.00 -9.32 3.56
C LEU A 394 -26.89 -9.48 2.31
N ILE A 395 -28.21 -9.60 2.47
CA ILE A 395 -29.18 -9.68 1.37
C ILE A 395 -29.21 -8.36 0.57
N LYS A 396 -29.12 -7.23 1.25
CA LYS A 396 -29.00 -5.92 0.59
C LYS A 396 -27.74 -5.77 -0.26
N LYS A 397 -26.68 -6.53 0.01
CA LYS A 397 -25.43 -6.55 -0.78
C LYS A 397 -25.50 -7.44 -2.04
N PHE A 398 -26.59 -8.20 -2.25
CA PHE A 398 -26.73 -9.06 -3.42
C PHE A 398 -26.61 -8.29 -4.74
N ASP A 399 -25.84 -8.83 -5.66
CA ASP A 399 -25.82 -8.39 -7.06
C ASP A 399 -27.05 -8.88 -7.85
N SER A 400 -27.12 -8.59 -9.14
CA SER A 400 -28.26 -8.98 -10.00
C SER A 400 -28.43 -10.50 -10.10
N THR A 401 -27.33 -11.26 -10.18
CA THR A 401 -27.33 -12.73 -10.27
C THR A 401 -27.77 -13.35 -8.96
N GLN A 402 -27.23 -12.85 -7.85
CA GLN A 402 -27.60 -13.28 -6.51
C GLN A 402 -29.08 -12.95 -6.19
N THR A 403 -29.54 -11.77 -6.61
CA THR A 403 -30.94 -11.35 -6.50
C THR A 403 -31.84 -12.29 -7.26
N LEU A 404 -31.48 -12.67 -8.48
CA LEU A 404 -32.25 -13.68 -9.26
C LEU A 404 -32.31 -15.04 -8.53
N HIS A 405 -31.15 -15.52 -8.02
CA HIS A 405 -31.10 -16.77 -7.26
C HIS A 405 -31.96 -16.72 -5.98
N ALA A 406 -31.97 -15.58 -5.29
CA ALA A 406 -32.78 -15.41 -4.08
C ALA A 406 -34.29 -15.43 -4.39
N ILE A 407 -34.74 -14.73 -5.43
CA ILE A 407 -36.15 -14.71 -5.86
C ILE A 407 -36.57 -16.11 -6.32
N LEU A 408 -35.70 -16.84 -7.03
CA LEU A 408 -35.99 -18.21 -7.51
C LEU A 408 -35.76 -19.31 -6.46
N SER A 409 -35.36 -18.95 -5.23
CA SER A 409 -34.96 -19.90 -4.19
C SER A 409 -36.12 -20.86 -3.79
N PHE A 410 -37.37 -20.49 -4.00
CA PHE A 410 -38.53 -21.38 -3.77
C PHE A 410 -38.49 -22.69 -4.61
N ASN A 411 -37.61 -22.76 -5.63
CA ASN A 411 -37.37 -24.00 -6.38
C ASN A 411 -36.39 -24.95 -5.65
N ASP A 412 -35.66 -24.49 -4.64
CA ASP A 412 -34.82 -25.35 -3.79
C ASP A 412 -35.73 -26.09 -2.79
N GLN A 413 -35.59 -27.40 -2.68
CA GLN A 413 -36.44 -28.22 -1.85
C GLN A 413 -36.42 -27.82 -0.37
N ARG A 414 -35.27 -27.36 0.13
CA ARG A 414 -35.10 -26.94 1.52
C ARG A 414 -35.88 -25.65 1.80
N ILE A 415 -35.83 -24.71 0.87
CA ILE A 415 -36.60 -23.46 0.96
C ILE A 415 -38.10 -23.74 0.81
N ALA A 416 -38.50 -24.50 -0.19
CA ALA A 416 -39.90 -24.88 -0.41
C ALA A 416 -40.51 -25.53 0.85
N SER A 417 -39.79 -26.46 1.50
CA SER A 417 -40.28 -27.10 2.74
C SER A 417 -40.48 -26.11 3.88
N LYS A 418 -39.67 -25.04 3.98
CA LYS A 418 -39.86 -23.99 5.00
C LYS A 418 -41.06 -23.10 4.71
N LEU A 419 -41.38 -22.87 3.45
CA LEU A 419 -42.47 -21.97 3.03
C LEU A 419 -43.89 -22.47 3.38
N GLN A 420 -44.02 -23.68 3.90
CA GLN A 420 -45.28 -24.14 4.52
C GLN A 420 -45.57 -23.45 5.87
N PHE A 421 -44.56 -22.92 6.56
CA PHE A 421 -44.71 -22.24 7.86
C PHE A 421 -45.08 -20.76 7.64
N PRO A 422 -46.08 -20.22 8.36
CA PRO A 422 -46.54 -18.83 8.18
C PRO A 422 -45.41 -17.79 8.38
N LEU A 423 -44.54 -17.99 9.39
CA LEU A 423 -43.41 -17.09 9.66
C LEU A 423 -42.42 -17.09 8.50
N CYS A 424 -42.03 -18.25 8.00
CA CYS A 424 -41.09 -18.35 6.87
C CYS A 424 -41.65 -17.71 5.59
N LYS A 425 -42.98 -17.89 5.35
CA LYS A 425 -43.67 -17.25 4.24
C LYS A 425 -43.67 -15.72 4.36
N SER A 426 -43.96 -15.19 5.56
CA SER A 426 -43.86 -13.74 5.82
C SER A 426 -42.45 -13.20 5.57
N LYS A 427 -41.42 -13.91 6.03
CA LYS A 427 -40.02 -13.55 5.78
C LYS A 427 -39.64 -13.64 4.31
N PHE A 428 -40.19 -14.58 3.57
CA PHE A 428 -39.93 -14.65 2.12
C PHE A 428 -40.51 -13.43 1.39
N LEU A 429 -41.74 -13.01 1.75
CA LEU A 429 -42.35 -11.79 1.20
C LEU A 429 -41.55 -10.54 1.57
N GLU A 430 -41.10 -10.43 2.83
CA GLU A 430 -40.20 -9.35 3.27
C GLU A 430 -38.91 -9.29 2.44
N MET A 431 -38.27 -10.44 2.15
CA MET A 431 -37.12 -10.53 1.27
C MET A 431 -37.46 -10.07 -0.16
N LEU A 432 -38.61 -10.45 -0.71
CA LEU A 432 -39.03 -9.99 -2.03
C LEU A 432 -39.19 -8.47 -2.07
N ASP A 433 -39.75 -7.85 -1.01
CA ASP A 433 -39.90 -6.39 -0.91
C ASP A 433 -38.55 -5.64 -0.87
N MET A 434 -37.54 -6.23 -0.23
CA MET A 434 -36.19 -5.69 -0.24
C MET A 434 -35.53 -5.80 -1.62
N LEU A 435 -35.70 -6.95 -2.29
CA LEU A 435 -35.00 -7.24 -3.54
C LEU A 435 -35.67 -6.60 -4.75
N GLU A 436 -37.01 -6.43 -4.75
CA GLU A 436 -37.74 -5.79 -5.84
C GLU A 436 -37.16 -4.42 -6.23
N LYS A 437 -36.74 -3.63 -5.25
CA LYS A 437 -36.12 -2.32 -5.45
C LYS A 437 -34.83 -2.34 -6.30
N LYS A 438 -34.23 -3.51 -6.44
CA LYS A 438 -33.02 -3.75 -7.24
C LYS A 438 -33.29 -4.37 -8.61
N VAL A 439 -34.53 -4.82 -8.84
CA VAL A 439 -34.92 -5.51 -10.06
C VAL A 439 -35.32 -4.49 -11.14
N THR A 440 -34.62 -4.53 -12.27
CA THR A 440 -34.93 -3.72 -13.46
C THR A 440 -35.64 -4.55 -14.55
N SER A 441 -35.55 -5.89 -14.47
CA SER A 441 -36.12 -6.80 -15.45
C SER A 441 -37.64 -6.94 -15.25
N LYS A 442 -38.41 -6.50 -16.26
CA LYS A 442 -39.87 -6.62 -16.23
C LYS A 442 -40.40 -8.06 -15.99
N PRO A 443 -39.84 -9.10 -16.66
CA PRO A 443 -40.32 -10.48 -16.42
C PRO A 443 -40.04 -10.95 -14.97
N LEU A 444 -38.96 -10.46 -14.32
CA LEU A 444 -38.71 -10.81 -12.92
C LEU A 444 -39.65 -10.06 -11.98
N LEU A 445 -39.98 -8.81 -12.27
CA LEU A 445 -41.01 -8.05 -11.53
C LEU A 445 -42.38 -8.72 -11.69
N ASP A 446 -42.72 -9.17 -12.89
CA ASP A 446 -43.98 -9.90 -13.14
C ASP A 446 -44.05 -11.21 -12.33
N LEU A 447 -42.93 -11.93 -12.21
CA LEU A 447 -42.85 -13.13 -11.35
C LEU A 447 -43.07 -12.79 -9.88
N ILE A 448 -42.41 -11.73 -9.35
CA ILE A 448 -42.61 -11.28 -7.96
C ILE A 448 -44.09 -10.95 -7.71
N ASN A 449 -44.72 -10.21 -8.62
CA ASN A 449 -46.15 -9.88 -8.52
C ASN A 449 -47.05 -11.13 -8.54
N GLU A 450 -46.68 -12.11 -9.37
CA GLU A 450 -47.47 -13.36 -9.45
C GLU A 450 -47.30 -14.21 -8.18
N ILE A 451 -46.10 -14.21 -7.54
CA ILE A 451 -45.90 -14.84 -6.23
C ILE A 451 -46.78 -14.17 -5.16
N ARG A 452 -46.84 -12.84 -5.12
CA ARG A 452 -47.71 -12.11 -4.17
C ARG A 452 -49.17 -12.38 -4.33
N LYS A 453 -49.68 -12.53 -5.55
CA LYS A 453 -51.10 -12.90 -5.79
C LYS A 453 -51.47 -14.22 -5.14
N ASN A 454 -50.50 -15.12 -4.92
CA ASN A 454 -50.71 -16.38 -4.26
C ASN A 454 -50.52 -16.29 -2.72
N GLU A 455 -50.51 -15.11 -2.12
CA GLU A 455 -50.24 -14.89 -0.69
C GLU A 455 -51.14 -15.70 0.22
N ASN A 456 -52.40 -15.97 -0.15
CA ASN A 456 -53.31 -16.81 0.63
C ASN A 456 -53.12 -18.32 0.38
N GLY A 457 -52.23 -18.71 -0.55
CA GLY A 457 -51.96 -20.10 -0.91
C GLY A 457 -50.78 -20.70 -0.13
N ASP A 458 -50.54 -21.98 -0.43
CA ASP A 458 -49.40 -22.73 0.08
C ASP A 458 -48.13 -22.43 -0.75
N PHE A 459 -47.19 -21.67 -0.17
CA PHE A 459 -45.94 -21.31 -0.84
C PHE A 459 -44.99 -22.48 -1.04
N SER A 460 -45.16 -23.60 -0.36
CA SER A 460 -44.36 -24.80 -0.61
C SER A 460 -44.64 -25.40 -1.99
N LEU A 461 -45.76 -25.03 -2.62
CA LEU A 461 -46.17 -25.48 -3.93
C LEU A 461 -46.00 -24.45 -5.04
N LEU A 462 -45.36 -23.29 -4.80
CA LEU A 462 -45.18 -22.23 -5.80
C LEU A 462 -44.63 -22.75 -7.12
N ASN A 463 -43.62 -23.62 -7.08
CA ASN A 463 -42.99 -24.20 -8.26
C ASN A 463 -43.90 -25.16 -9.06
N LYS A 464 -45.06 -25.53 -8.52
CA LYS A 464 -46.05 -26.39 -9.19
C LYS A 464 -47.19 -25.61 -9.84
N LEU A 465 -47.37 -24.35 -9.46
CA LEU A 465 -48.42 -23.50 -9.98
C LEU A 465 -48.20 -23.16 -11.47
N SER A 466 -49.22 -23.29 -12.30
CA SER A 466 -49.11 -23.08 -13.76
C SER A 466 -48.72 -21.64 -14.12
N ASN A 467 -49.29 -20.65 -13.41
CA ASN A 467 -48.98 -19.23 -13.58
C ASN A 467 -47.53 -18.92 -13.25
N ILE A 468 -46.94 -19.47 -12.17
CA ILE A 468 -45.55 -19.32 -11.79
C ILE A 468 -44.63 -20.00 -12.80
N LYS A 469 -44.97 -21.24 -13.23
CA LYS A 469 -44.21 -21.96 -14.27
C LYS A 469 -44.14 -21.17 -15.57
N GLN A 470 -45.25 -20.62 -16.02
CA GLN A 470 -45.25 -19.78 -17.23
C GLN A 470 -44.29 -18.60 -17.11
N LYS A 471 -44.27 -17.88 -15.96
CA LYS A 471 -43.33 -16.76 -15.72
C LYS A 471 -41.90 -17.21 -15.64
N MET A 472 -41.61 -18.37 -15.09
CA MET A 472 -40.25 -18.95 -15.09
C MET A 472 -39.79 -19.32 -16.51
N ASP A 473 -40.69 -19.85 -17.35
CA ASP A 473 -40.38 -20.17 -18.76
C ASP A 473 -40.09 -18.89 -19.58
N GLU A 474 -40.83 -17.82 -19.34
CA GLU A 474 -40.56 -16.50 -19.91
C GLU A 474 -39.18 -15.97 -19.52
N LEU A 475 -38.83 -16.08 -18.24
CA LEU A 475 -37.48 -15.72 -17.74
C LEU A 475 -36.38 -16.58 -18.35
N SER A 476 -36.57 -17.89 -18.45
CA SER A 476 -35.56 -18.82 -18.97
C SER A 476 -35.16 -18.54 -20.43
N LYS A 477 -36.06 -17.93 -21.22
CA LYS A 477 -35.81 -17.53 -22.60
C LYS A 477 -34.91 -16.28 -22.72
N LEU A 478 -34.83 -15.48 -21.65
CA LEU A 478 -34.03 -14.24 -21.63
C LEU A 478 -32.60 -14.45 -21.12
N TYR A 479 -32.37 -15.54 -20.39
CA TYR A 479 -31.05 -15.84 -19.77
C TYR A 479 -30.37 -17.05 -20.46
N LYS A 480 -30.88 -17.48 -21.64
CA LYS A 480 -30.20 -18.35 -22.60
C LYS A 480 -29.44 -17.50 -23.63
#